data_6ec56b961aecbb1102bab221423a4a3c
#
_entry.id   6ec56b961aecbb1102bab221423a4a3c
#
_cell.length_a   1.000
_cell.length_b   1.000
_cell.length_c   1.000
_cell.angle_alpha   90.00
_cell.angle_beta   90.00
_cell.angle_gamma   90.00
#
_symmetry.space_group_name_H-M   'P 1'
#
loop_
_entity.id
_entity.type
_entity.pdbx_description
1 polymer ?
#
loop_
_entity_poly.entity_id
_entity_poly.type
_entity_poly.pdbx_seq_one_letter_code
_entity_poly.pdbx_strand_id
1 'polypeptide(L)'
;MISVNELKQAINERLENYLTSRLGEVKTITVGLLEAQNHILAQDIAASFDIPRQNLSAMDGFAIAMGSYLDHDSQLEIIGESGAGKPFSGRLKPNQGVRIFTGAVVPDDCDTVVMQEDTNLSDIQPSLDNSHAYHIRLTQTAKVGANIRSQGEEVQAGETVLTIGKRLNPSDISLLANLGVDSVPVFQPLTVGIIA
;
A
#
# COMPACT_ATOMS: atom_id res chain seq x y z
N MET A 1 58.34 -1.45 12.14
CA MET A 1 57.02 -1.63 12.78
C MET A 1 56.02 -0.89 11.87
N ILE A 2 55.05 -1.56 11.35
CA ILE A 2 54.01 -0.97 10.48
C ILE A 2 53.09 -0.09 11.33
N SER A 3 52.70 1.09 10.86
CA SER A 3 51.76 1.96 11.54
C SER A 3 50.34 1.44 11.43
N VAL A 4 49.43 1.90 12.31
CA VAL A 4 48.01 1.51 12.28
C VAL A 4 47.34 1.93 10.95
N ASN A 5 47.77 3.06 10.34
CA ASN A 5 47.21 3.53 9.08
C ASN A 5 47.69 2.66 7.91
N GLU A 6 48.97 2.29 7.86
CA GLU A 6 49.52 1.39 6.85
C GLU A 6 48.86 0.00 6.95
N LEU A 7 48.62 -0.49 8.17
CA LEU A 7 47.90 -1.75 8.37
C LEU A 7 46.46 -1.68 7.85
N LYS A 8 45.73 -0.59 8.15
CA LYS A 8 44.37 -0.40 7.63
C LYS A 8 44.32 -0.34 6.11
N GLN A 9 45.27 0.39 5.51
CA GLN A 9 45.38 0.47 4.05
C GLN A 9 45.63 -0.90 3.43
N ALA A 10 46.60 -1.65 3.95
CA ALA A 10 46.90 -3.00 3.46
C ALA A 10 45.72 -3.99 3.63
N ILE A 11 44.93 -3.87 4.69
CA ILE A 11 43.70 -4.66 4.89
C ILE A 11 42.66 -4.29 3.83
N ASN A 12 42.44 -2.99 3.59
CA ASN A 12 41.45 -2.54 2.60
C ASN A 12 41.84 -2.97 1.17
N GLU A 13 43.08 -2.79 0.77
CA GLU A 13 43.58 -3.23 -0.54
C GLU A 13 43.43 -4.76 -0.74
N ARG A 14 43.70 -5.52 0.30
CA ARG A 14 43.55 -6.98 0.26
C ARG A 14 42.10 -7.40 0.20
N LEU A 15 41.21 -6.68 0.92
CA LEU A 15 39.78 -6.93 0.90
C LEU A 15 39.18 -6.59 -0.48
N GLU A 16 39.54 -5.46 -1.07
CA GLU A 16 39.10 -5.07 -2.42
C GLU A 16 39.54 -6.08 -3.48
N ASN A 17 40.81 -6.51 -3.44
CA ASN A 17 41.31 -7.54 -4.34
C ASN A 17 40.59 -8.90 -4.15
N TYR A 18 40.32 -9.29 -2.91
CA TYR A 18 39.56 -10.50 -2.59
C TYR A 18 38.13 -10.41 -3.11
N LEU A 19 37.42 -9.31 -2.85
CA LEU A 19 36.06 -9.07 -3.33
C LEU A 19 36.01 -9.06 -4.85
N THR A 20 36.94 -8.37 -5.52
CA THR A 20 37.00 -8.31 -6.99
C THR A 20 37.26 -9.68 -7.62
N SER A 21 38.14 -10.48 -7.02
CA SER A 21 38.44 -11.83 -7.52
C SER A 21 37.32 -12.84 -7.27
N ARG A 22 36.40 -12.56 -6.35
CA ARG A 22 35.34 -13.46 -5.91
C ARG A 22 33.93 -12.99 -6.25
N LEU A 23 33.77 -11.90 -7.03
CA LEU A 23 32.46 -11.36 -7.41
C LEU A 23 31.53 -12.39 -8.08
N GLY A 24 32.08 -13.48 -8.65
CA GLY A 24 31.31 -14.62 -9.16
C GLY A 24 31.02 -15.74 -8.15
N GLU A 25 31.59 -15.67 -6.94
CA GLU A 25 31.49 -16.72 -5.91
C GLU A 25 30.69 -16.28 -4.67
N VAL A 26 30.08 -15.08 -4.68
CA VAL A 26 29.28 -14.63 -3.53
C VAL A 26 28.07 -15.52 -3.39
N LYS A 27 28.08 -16.35 -2.35
CA LYS A 27 26.97 -17.27 -2.09
C LYS A 27 25.76 -16.52 -1.59
N THR A 28 24.61 -16.91 -2.11
CA THR A 28 23.29 -16.44 -1.65
C THR A 28 22.54 -17.58 -0.99
N ILE A 29 21.70 -17.25 -0.03
CA ILE A 29 20.78 -18.16 0.63
C ILE A 29 19.40 -17.53 0.65
N THR A 30 18.36 -18.35 0.66
CA THR A 30 16.99 -17.89 0.89
C THR A 30 16.67 -18.02 2.37
N VAL A 31 16.20 -16.95 2.99
CA VAL A 31 15.78 -16.92 4.39
C VAL A 31 14.31 -16.52 4.49
N GLY A 32 13.63 -17.07 5.48
CA GLY A 32 12.26 -16.65 5.79
C GLY A 32 12.20 -15.17 6.16
N LEU A 33 11.08 -14.50 5.84
CA LEU A 33 10.95 -13.05 6.02
C LEU A 33 11.23 -12.62 7.47
N LEU A 34 10.76 -13.37 8.46
CA LEU A 34 10.98 -13.06 9.88
C LEU A 34 12.45 -13.16 10.31
N GLU A 35 13.24 -13.97 9.61
CA GLU A 35 14.67 -14.17 9.85
C GLU A 35 15.54 -13.20 9.03
N ALA A 36 14.95 -12.53 8.04
CA ALA A 36 15.68 -11.71 7.08
C ALA A 36 16.21 -10.39 7.66
N GLN A 37 15.75 -9.99 8.83
CA GLN A 37 16.21 -8.76 9.48
C GLN A 37 17.75 -8.76 9.67
N ASN A 38 18.39 -7.63 9.34
CA ASN A 38 19.84 -7.42 9.36
C ASN A 38 20.64 -8.19 8.29
N HIS A 39 20.04 -9.02 7.47
CA HIS A 39 20.71 -9.59 6.30
C HIS A 39 20.83 -8.56 5.18
N ILE A 40 21.73 -8.82 4.23
CA ILE A 40 21.94 -8.00 3.04
C ILE A 40 21.21 -8.65 1.87
N LEU A 41 20.30 -7.91 1.26
CA LEU A 41 19.49 -8.39 0.13
C LEU A 41 20.39 -8.73 -1.08
N ALA A 42 20.17 -9.89 -1.70
CA ALA A 42 20.99 -10.40 -2.79
C ALA A 42 20.39 -10.17 -4.19
N GLN A 43 19.19 -9.64 -4.28
CA GLN A 43 18.56 -9.24 -5.54
C GLN A 43 17.54 -8.13 -5.28
N ASP A 44 17.16 -7.42 -6.35
CA ASP A 44 16.06 -6.45 -6.30
C ASP A 44 14.73 -7.16 -6.05
N ILE A 45 13.86 -6.53 -5.27
CA ILE A 45 12.50 -6.99 -5.05
C ILE A 45 11.53 -6.00 -5.70
N ALA A 46 10.70 -6.52 -6.61
CA ALA A 46 9.62 -5.75 -7.22
C ALA A 46 8.26 -6.15 -6.63
N ALA A 47 7.36 -5.20 -6.55
CA ALA A 47 5.99 -5.44 -6.13
C ALA A 47 5.25 -6.33 -7.13
N SER A 48 4.57 -7.36 -6.65
CA SER A 48 3.79 -8.28 -7.49
C SER A 48 2.37 -7.77 -7.78
N PHE A 49 1.91 -6.74 -7.07
CA PHE A 49 0.60 -6.11 -7.20
C PHE A 49 0.63 -4.67 -6.68
N ASP A 50 -0.40 -3.92 -7.01
CA ASP A 50 -0.58 -2.54 -6.58
C ASP A 50 -0.90 -2.45 -5.08
N ILE A 51 -0.44 -1.37 -4.43
CA ILE A 51 -0.86 -1.00 -3.07
C ILE A 51 -1.44 0.43 -3.11
N PRO A 52 -2.70 0.63 -2.72
CA PRO A 52 -3.72 -0.41 -2.49
C PRO A 52 -4.07 -1.18 -3.77
N ARG A 53 -4.64 -2.39 -3.62
CA ARG A 53 -5.00 -3.27 -4.76
C ARG A 53 -6.19 -2.78 -5.56
N GLN A 54 -7.00 -1.90 -5.01
CA GLN A 54 -8.23 -1.33 -5.57
C GLN A 54 -8.40 0.08 -5.06
N ASN A 55 -9.27 0.86 -5.70
CA ASN A 55 -9.66 2.16 -5.18
C ASN A 55 -10.38 1.99 -3.83
N LEU A 56 -9.90 2.68 -2.80
CA LEU A 56 -10.45 2.61 -1.44
C LEU A 56 -10.97 3.97 -1.02
N SER A 57 -12.02 3.97 -0.21
CA SER A 57 -12.50 5.21 0.40
C SER A 57 -11.51 5.72 1.46
N ALA A 58 -11.17 6.99 1.39
CA ALA A 58 -10.38 7.67 2.41
C ALA A 58 -11.23 8.16 3.60
N MET A 59 -12.56 8.20 3.46
CA MET A 59 -13.48 8.76 4.43
C MET A 59 -14.74 7.90 4.58
N ASP A 60 -15.46 8.11 5.67
CA ASP A 60 -16.82 7.61 5.84
C ASP A 60 -17.78 8.53 5.09
N GLY A 61 -18.63 7.97 4.23
CA GLY A 61 -19.48 8.79 3.40
C GLY A 61 -20.32 8.00 2.41
N PHE A 62 -20.39 8.53 1.20
CA PHE A 62 -21.19 7.98 0.11
C PHE A 62 -20.38 7.96 -1.17
N ALA A 63 -20.22 6.79 -1.77
CA ALA A 63 -19.62 6.65 -3.09
C ALA A 63 -20.67 6.91 -4.16
N ILE A 64 -20.35 7.78 -5.11
CA ILE A 64 -21.23 8.26 -6.17
C ILE A 64 -20.52 8.33 -7.50
N ALA A 65 -21.29 8.29 -8.59
CA ALA A 65 -20.80 8.58 -9.93
C ALA A 65 -21.04 10.03 -10.28
N MET A 66 -19.97 10.82 -10.46
CA MET A 66 -20.06 12.27 -10.72
C MET A 66 -20.73 12.61 -12.04
N GLY A 67 -20.71 11.72 -13.02
CA GLY A 67 -21.49 11.92 -14.26
C GLY A 67 -22.98 12.05 -14.04
N SER A 68 -23.47 11.68 -12.86
CA SER A 68 -24.88 11.77 -12.45
C SER A 68 -25.14 12.77 -11.34
N TYR A 69 -24.10 13.49 -10.90
CA TYR A 69 -24.18 14.39 -9.78
C TYR A 69 -23.73 15.83 -10.10
N LEU A 70 -24.18 16.76 -9.35
CA LEU A 70 -24.24 18.08 -9.79
C LEU A 70 -23.93 19.15 -8.77
N ASP A 71 -24.85 19.51 -7.93
CA ASP A 71 -24.75 20.70 -7.13
C ASP A 71 -25.17 20.46 -5.68
N HIS A 72 -24.86 21.44 -4.86
CA HIS A 72 -25.52 21.64 -3.58
C HIS A 72 -27.05 21.46 -3.76
N ASP A 73 -27.68 20.75 -2.83
CA ASP A 73 -29.10 20.35 -2.83
C ASP A 73 -29.50 19.19 -3.77
N SER A 74 -28.58 18.61 -4.55
CA SER A 74 -28.89 17.41 -5.29
C SER A 74 -29.25 16.25 -4.36
N GLN A 75 -30.27 15.49 -4.73
CA GLN A 75 -30.71 14.30 -4.00
C GLN A 75 -30.13 13.05 -4.62
N LEU A 76 -29.65 12.16 -3.76
CA LEU A 76 -29.12 10.84 -4.14
C LEU A 76 -29.89 9.75 -3.40
N GLU A 77 -30.30 8.72 -4.15
CA GLU A 77 -30.87 7.50 -3.59
C GLU A 77 -29.73 6.57 -3.16
N ILE A 78 -29.65 6.22 -1.90
CA ILE A 78 -28.66 5.29 -1.36
C ILE A 78 -29.23 3.91 -1.39
N ILE A 79 -28.66 3.02 -2.25
CA ILE A 79 -29.22 1.72 -2.59
C ILE A 79 -28.50 0.55 -1.92
N GLY A 80 -27.47 0.82 -1.12
CA GLY A 80 -26.69 -0.22 -0.45
C GLY A 80 -25.50 0.32 0.29
N GLU A 81 -24.63 -0.59 0.67
CA GLU A 81 -23.45 -0.32 1.49
C GLU A 81 -22.21 -1.05 0.96
N SER A 82 -21.06 -0.40 0.99
CA SER A 82 -19.74 -0.98 0.78
C SER A 82 -18.95 -0.88 2.09
N GLY A 83 -18.77 -2.00 2.76
CA GLY A 83 -18.03 -2.12 4.01
C GLY A 83 -16.66 -2.76 3.81
N ALA A 84 -15.78 -2.63 4.81
CA ALA A 84 -14.49 -3.30 4.82
C ALA A 84 -14.67 -4.83 4.74
N GLY A 85 -14.03 -5.46 3.74
CA GLY A 85 -14.17 -6.90 3.49
C GLY A 85 -15.51 -7.34 2.91
N LYS A 86 -16.45 -6.41 2.68
CA LYS A 86 -17.76 -6.67 2.07
C LYS A 86 -18.09 -5.57 1.05
N PRO A 87 -17.44 -5.57 -0.11
CA PRO A 87 -17.67 -4.56 -1.14
C PRO A 87 -19.09 -4.66 -1.70
N PHE A 88 -19.62 -3.50 -2.11
CA PHE A 88 -20.89 -3.46 -2.84
C PHE A 88 -20.69 -4.08 -4.23
N SER A 89 -21.58 -5.02 -4.59
CA SER A 89 -21.50 -5.78 -5.86
C SER A 89 -22.61 -5.42 -6.86
N GLY A 90 -23.44 -4.42 -6.55
CA GLY A 90 -24.50 -3.95 -7.45
C GLY A 90 -23.97 -3.00 -8.53
N ARG A 91 -24.89 -2.51 -9.36
CA ARG A 91 -24.64 -1.42 -10.32
C ARG A 91 -25.46 -0.20 -9.94
N LEU A 92 -24.83 0.98 -10.13
CA LEU A 92 -25.48 2.25 -9.85
C LEU A 92 -26.11 2.81 -11.12
N LYS A 93 -27.28 3.44 -10.94
CA LYS A 93 -27.93 4.28 -11.94
C LYS A 93 -27.61 5.75 -11.66
N PRO A 94 -27.87 6.66 -12.58
CA PRO A 94 -27.80 8.09 -12.32
C PRO A 94 -28.57 8.47 -11.05
N ASN A 95 -28.00 9.38 -10.25
CA ASN A 95 -28.52 9.84 -8.96
C ASN A 95 -28.62 8.76 -7.87
N GLN A 96 -27.89 7.64 -8.02
CA GLN A 96 -27.73 6.66 -6.97
C GLN A 96 -26.33 6.72 -6.35
N GLY A 97 -26.23 6.27 -5.12
CA GLY A 97 -24.99 6.11 -4.39
C GLY A 97 -25.07 4.93 -3.44
N VAL A 98 -23.95 4.62 -2.85
CA VAL A 98 -23.84 3.61 -1.78
C VAL A 98 -23.20 4.21 -0.55
N ARG A 99 -23.66 3.82 0.63
CA ARG A 99 -22.94 4.09 1.87
C ARG A 99 -21.57 3.44 1.82
N ILE A 100 -20.52 4.19 2.19
CA ILE A 100 -19.16 3.65 2.19
C ILE A 100 -18.42 4.05 3.46
N PHE A 101 -17.50 3.21 3.89
CA PHE A 101 -16.67 3.43 5.07
C PHE A 101 -15.20 3.49 4.69
N THR A 102 -14.41 4.17 5.49
CA THR A 102 -12.96 4.29 5.33
C THR A 102 -12.31 2.93 5.13
N GLY A 103 -11.50 2.80 4.09
CA GLY A 103 -10.83 1.55 3.72
C GLY A 103 -11.70 0.54 2.95
N ALA A 104 -13.00 0.82 2.74
CA ALA A 104 -13.85 -0.01 1.91
C ALA A 104 -13.58 0.24 0.41
N VAL A 105 -13.81 -0.78 -0.41
CA VAL A 105 -13.64 -0.70 -1.87
C VAL A 105 -14.69 0.22 -2.47
N VAL A 106 -14.24 1.19 -3.24
CA VAL A 106 -15.10 2.07 -4.04
C VAL A 106 -15.67 1.27 -5.21
N PRO A 107 -16.99 1.23 -5.41
CA PRO A 107 -17.57 0.54 -6.56
C PRO A 107 -17.08 1.09 -7.90
N ASP A 108 -16.91 0.23 -8.90
CA ASP A 108 -16.37 0.60 -10.22
C ASP A 108 -17.18 1.69 -10.94
N ASP A 109 -18.48 1.77 -10.66
CA ASP A 109 -19.37 2.80 -11.23
C ASP A 109 -19.23 4.15 -10.50
N CYS A 110 -18.43 4.25 -9.42
CA CYS A 110 -18.23 5.45 -8.61
C CYS A 110 -16.83 6.03 -8.86
N ASP A 111 -16.78 7.35 -8.92
CA ASP A 111 -15.55 8.11 -9.10
C ASP A 111 -15.31 9.16 -8.01
N THR A 112 -16.18 9.23 -7.02
CA THR A 112 -16.14 10.23 -5.95
C THR A 112 -16.71 9.65 -4.66
N VAL A 113 -16.10 10.01 -3.54
CA VAL A 113 -16.67 9.80 -2.21
C VAL A 113 -16.98 11.16 -1.59
N VAL A 114 -18.23 11.34 -1.23
CA VAL A 114 -18.70 12.51 -0.47
C VAL A 114 -18.69 12.15 1.01
N MET A 115 -18.06 12.99 1.83
CA MET A 115 -18.05 12.80 3.28
C MET A 115 -19.46 12.87 3.85
N GLN A 116 -19.75 12.09 4.86
CA GLN A 116 -21.07 12.11 5.51
C GLN A 116 -21.42 13.49 6.09
N GLU A 117 -20.42 14.25 6.53
CA GLU A 117 -20.54 15.59 7.07
C GLU A 117 -20.97 16.62 6.00
N ASP A 118 -20.71 16.33 4.73
CA ASP A 118 -21.11 17.15 3.59
C ASP A 118 -22.50 16.77 3.05
N THR A 119 -23.29 16.08 3.86
CA THR A 119 -24.67 15.65 3.55
C THR A 119 -25.61 15.97 4.71
N ASN A 120 -26.91 15.85 4.47
CA ASN A 120 -27.92 15.94 5.51
C ASN A 120 -28.14 14.63 6.30
N LEU A 121 -27.16 13.73 6.32
CA LEU A 121 -27.30 12.43 6.99
C LEU A 121 -27.65 12.58 8.47
N SER A 122 -27.03 13.50 9.20
CA SER A 122 -27.29 13.77 10.62
C SER A 122 -28.76 14.08 10.91
N ASP A 123 -29.44 14.73 9.97
CA ASP A 123 -30.83 15.17 10.12
C ASP A 123 -31.82 14.01 9.93
N ILE A 124 -31.47 13.06 9.06
CA ILE A 124 -32.35 11.94 8.67
C ILE A 124 -32.04 10.63 9.40
N GLN A 125 -30.82 10.46 9.91
CA GLN A 125 -30.35 9.21 10.53
C GLN A 125 -31.27 8.67 11.64
N PRO A 126 -31.89 9.49 12.50
CA PRO A 126 -32.81 9.00 13.53
C PRO A 126 -34.06 8.30 12.98
N SER A 127 -34.40 8.53 11.73
CA SER A 127 -35.63 8.02 11.05
C SER A 127 -35.30 6.95 10.01
N LEU A 128 -34.03 6.59 9.80
CA LEU A 128 -33.67 5.59 8.80
C LEU A 128 -33.98 4.17 9.28
N ASP A 129 -34.74 3.47 8.46
CA ASP A 129 -34.82 2.01 8.50
C ASP A 129 -33.76 1.43 7.55
N ASN A 130 -32.72 0.83 8.09
CA ASN A 130 -31.58 0.29 7.33
C ASN A 130 -31.96 -0.85 6.36
N SER A 131 -33.22 -1.24 6.29
CA SER A 131 -33.70 -2.30 5.39
C SER A 131 -34.09 -1.80 3.99
N HIS A 132 -34.18 -0.49 3.79
CA HIS A 132 -34.68 0.12 2.53
C HIS A 132 -33.74 1.18 2.00
N ALA A 133 -33.81 1.44 0.69
CA ALA A 133 -33.16 2.59 0.07
C ALA A 133 -33.68 3.90 0.69
N TYR A 134 -32.79 4.86 0.89
CA TYR A 134 -33.11 6.17 1.43
C TYR A 134 -32.47 7.27 0.62
N HIS A 135 -32.91 8.51 0.80
CA HIS A 135 -32.37 9.66 0.09
C HIS A 135 -31.56 10.53 1.02
N ILE A 136 -30.40 10.95 0.52
CA ILE A 136 -29.58 12.00 1.12
C ILE A 136 -29.59 13.24 0.21
N ARG A 137 -29.26 14.38 0.78
CA ARG A 137 -29.03 15.61 0.06
C ARG A 137 -27.63 16.12 0.38
N LEU A 138 -26.91 16.57 -0.63
CA LEU A 138 -25.61 17.18 -0.45
C LEU A 138 -25.73 18.59 0.09
N THR A 139 -24.90 18.94 1.05
CA THR A 139 -24.80 20.28 1.63
C THR A 139 -23.63 21.07 1.06
N GLN A 140 -22.74 20.39 0.33
CA GLN A 140 -21.60 20.99 -0.36
C GLN A 140 -21.40 20.36 -1.74
N THR A 141 -20.74 21.07 -2.65
CA THR A 141 -20.36 20.56 -3.96
C THR A 141 -19.17 19.59 -3.82
N ALA A 142 -19.30 18.39 -4.35
CA ALA A 142 -18.22 17.44 -4.41
C ALA A 142 -17.32 17.69 -5.65
N LYS A 143 -16.08 17.19 -5.60
CA LYS A 143 -15.17 17.19 -6.74
C LYS A 143 -14.93 15.76 -7.19
N VAL A 144 -14.83 15.56 -8.51
CA VAL A 144 -14.46 14.24 -9.09
C VAL A 144 -13.13 13.77 -8.50
N GLY A 145 -13.07 12.53 -8.11
CA GLY A 145 -11.89 11.90 -7.50
C GLY A 145 -11.71 12.22 -6.01
N ALA A 146 -12.59 13.02 -5.40
CA ALA A 146 -12.44 13.37 -3.98
C ALA A 146 -12.56 12.14 -3.07
N ASN A 147 -11.72 12.13 -2.03
CA ASN A 147 -11.72 11.14 -0.94
C ASN A 147 -11.56 9.67 -1.39
N ILE A 148 -10.89 9.45 -2.51
CA ILE A 148 -10.52 8.12 -3.01
C ILE A 148 -9.01 7.97 -2.92
N ARG A 149 -8.57 6.89 -2.29
CA ARG A 149 -7.22 6.38 -2.39
C ARG A 149 -7.14 5.51 -3.63
N SER A 150 -6.38 5.98 -4.61
CA SER A 150 -6.30 5.31 -5.91
C SER A 150 -5.53 3.99 -5.83
N GLN A 151 -5.95 3.02 -6.63
CA GLN A 151 -5.17 1.80 -6.83
C GLN A 151 -3.74 2.15 -7.23
N GLY A 152 -2.74 1.54 -6.56
CA GLY A 152 -1.33 1.74 -6.85
C GLY A 152 -0.76 3.10 -6.44
N GLU A 153 -1.46 3.90 -5.63
CA GLU A 153 -0.95 5.22 -5.22
C GLU A 153 0.28 5.15 -4.31
N GLU A 154 0.46 4.05 -3.57
CA GLU A 154 1.62 3.86 -2.70
C GLU A 154 2.72 3.08 -3.41
N VAL A 155 2.37 1.99 -4.09
CA VAL A 155 3.29 1.12 -4.84
C VAL A 155 2.57 0.54 -6.04
N GLN A 156 3.19 0.60 -7.20
CA GLN A 156 2.65 -0.01 -8.44
C GLN A 156 3.22 -1.41 -8.68
N ALA A 157 2.43 -2.29 -9.26
CA ALA A 157 2.90 -3.60 -9.70
C ALA A 157 4.10 -3.45 -10.66
N GLY A 158 5.17 -4.22 -10.40
CA GLY A 158 6.43 -4.14 -11.14
C GLY A 158 7.41 -3.09 -10.65
N GLU A 159 7.02 -2.20 -9.74
CA GLU A 159 7.93 -1.22 -9.14
C GLU A 159 8.96 -1.92 -8.23
N THR A 160 10.24 -1.56 -8.38
CA THR A 160 11.30 -2.05 -7.49
C THR A 160 11.22 -1.33 -6.15
N VAL A 161 10.83 -2.06 -5.13
CA VAL A 161 10.64 -1.52 -3.77
C VAL A 161 11.87 -1.61 -2.89
N LEU A 162 12.73 -2.60 -3.12
CA LEU A 162 14.01 -2.77 -2.44
C LEU A 162 15.07 -3.19 -3.43
N THR A 163 16.28 -2.64 -3.31
CA THR A 163 17.40 -2.92 -4.20
C THR A 163 18.41 -3.86 -3.57
N ILE A 164 19.09 -4.63 -4.41
CA ILE A 164 20.25 -5.46 -4.04
C ILE A 164 21.26 -4.66 -3.20
N GLY A 165 21.88 -5.32 -2.22
CA GLY A 165 22.87 -4.70 -1.33
C GLY A 165 22.27 -3.96 -0.13
N LYS A 166 20.97 -3.79 -0.08
CA LYS A 166 20.31 -3.17 1.08
C LYS A 166 20.35 -4.09 2.30
N ARG A 167 20.75 -3.53 3.45
CA ARG A 167 20.59 -4.19 4.75
C ARG A 167 19.14 -4.04 5.21
N LEU A 168 18.46 -5.15 5.40
CA LEU A 168 17.04 -5.20 5.74
C LEU A 168 16.80 -4.73 7.18
N ASN A 169 15.95 -3.75 7.35
CA ASN A 169 15.50 -3.21 8.63
C ASN A 169 14.02 -3.60 8.91
N PRO A 170 13.46 -3.33 10.10
CA PRO A 170 12.08 -3.69 10.43
C PRO A 170 11.02 -3.10 9.47
N SER A 171 11.22 -1.88 8.96
CA SER A 171 10.29 -1.26 8.01
C SER A 171 10.31 -1.98 6.66
N ASP A 172 11.48 -2.47 6.22
CA ASP A 172 11.61 -3.27 5.01
C ASP A 172 10.89 -4.62 5.15
N ILE A 173 11.01 -5.25 6.32
CA ILE A 173 10.27 -6.50 6.63
C ILE A 173 8.76 -6.26 6.60
N SER A 174 8.28 -5.14 7.15
CA SER A 174 6.87 -4.76 7.11
C SER A 174 6.39 -4.54 5.66
N LEU A 175 7.17 -3.83 4.85
CA LEU A 175 6.86 -3.61 3.42
C LEU A 175 6.76 -4.95 2.67
N LEU A 176 7.75 -5.82 2.84
CA LEU A 176 7.76 -7.15 2.20
C LEU A 176 6.57 -8.01 2.64
N ALA A 177 6.22 -7.96 3.92
CA ALA A 177 5.04 -8.66 4.43
C ALA A 177 3.73 -8.14 3.78
N ASN A 178 3.59 -6.82 3.63
CA ASN A 178 2.45 -6.21 2.93
C ASN A 178 2.38 -6.62 1.45
N LEU A 179 3.53 -6.86 0.82
CA LEU A 179 3.64 -7.36 -0.55
C LEU A 179 3.46 -8.89 -0.66
N GLY A 180 3.19 -9.57 0.46
CA GLY A 180 2.99 -11.02 0.48
C GLY A 180 4.27 -11.83 0.22
N VAL A 181 5.44 -11.23 0.44
CA VAL A 181 6.73 -11.92 0.33
C VAL A 181 6.99 -12.71 1.61
N ASP A 182 7.15 -14.01 1.50
CA ASP A 182 7.38 -14.92 2.63
C ASP A 182 8.85 -15.23 2.89
N SER A 183 9.68 -15.06 1.87
CA SER A 183 11.12 -15.35 1.93
C SER A 183 11.88 -14.48 0.92
N VAL A 184 13.15 -14.21 1.21
CA VAL A 184 14.01 -13.36 0.37
C VAL A 184 15.39 -13.96 0.19
N PRO A 185 16.02 -13.79 -1.00
CA PRO A 185 17.42 -14.13 -1.22
C PRO A 185 18.30 -13.06 -0.57
N VAL A 186 19.23 -13.53 0.24
CA VAL A 186 20.22 -12.67 0.93
C VAL A 186 21.63 -13.18 0.67
N PHE A 187 22.60 -12.30 0.77
CA PHE A 187 23.99 -12.73 0.77
C PHE A 187 24.29 -13.54 2.01
N GLN A 188 24.99 -14.67 1.84
CA GLN A 188 25.41 -15.50 2.95
C GLN A 188 26.36 -14.71 3.87
N PRO A 189 26.10 -14.65 5.19
CA PRO A 189 27.01 -14.01 6.12
C PRO A 189 28.44 -14.55 6.05
N LEU A 190 29.41 -13.67 6.17
CA LEU A 190 30.82 -14.05 6.23
C LEU A 190 31.13 -14.69 7.59
N THR A 191 31.91 -15.76 7.57
CA THR A 191 32.48 -16.34 8.78
C THR A 191 33.86 -15.74 9.01
N VAL A 192 34.06 -15.14 10.18
CA VAL A 192 35.33 -14.53 10.58
C VAL A 192 35.99 -15.41 11.67
N GLY A 193 37.18 -15.89 11.43
CA GLY A 193 38.04 -16.54 12.44
C GLY A 193 38.93 -15.50 13.14
N ILE A 194 38.96 -15.55 14.46
CA ILE A 194 39.89 -14.74 15.28
C ILE A 194 40.92 -15.69 15.85
N ILE A 195 42.19 -15.40 15.56
CA ILE A 195 43.33 -16.12 16.12
C ILE A 195 44.02 -15.19 17.10
N ALA A 196 44.05 -15.56 18.38
CA ALA A 196 44.73 -14.81 19.43
C ALA A 196 46.11 -15.38 19.73
#